data_2d7377b1b14a8fa92a8663014f9efbe8
#
_entry.id   2d7377b1b14a8fa92a8663014f9efbe8
#
_cell.length_a   1.000
_cell.length_b   1.000
_cell.length_c   1.000
_cell.angle_alpha   90.00
_cell.angle_beta   90.00
_cell.angle_gamma   90.00
#
_symmetry.space_group_name_H-M   'P 1'
#
loop_
_entity.id
_entity.type
_entity.pdbx_description
1 polymer ?
#
loop_
_entity_poly.entity_id
_entity_poly.type
_entity_poly.pdbx_seq_one_letter_code
_entity_poly.pdbx_strand_id
1 'polypeptide(L)'
;EARDYHAIEGAPDGDLSFWPVPYGHDNQAEAVASTIIPKLVEQGFELGQIAVLYRAAWLGDKVAAALKEAAILFVRTDTNALVKRSSRLARFIEECARWVTGGWRSAEPPYARLLSQAMTLVYGRHASELEEQELSAQLMGFLSASLGTGETTHVWLHRVARELITPWRMIARNSEQEWDVCDEMISNTDPARDLDMPLAHFAGRTEGSGRVNLSTLHSAKGREFDAVIMYGVNASDMPSTRDKSSPGSLREARRLFYVGVTRSKKHLALVYQEHHHSPWVFELYQRSQQN
;
A
#
# COMPACT_ATOMS: atom_id res chain seq x y z
N GLU A 1 18.19 19.13 15.65
CA GLU A 1 18.87 18.10 16.46
C GLU A 1 18.86 16.79 15.65
N ALA A 2 20.06 16.26 15.38
CA ALA A 2 20.21 14.94 14.80
C ALA A 2 19.80 13.93 15.90
N ARG A 3 18.73 13.17 15.67
CA ARG A 3 18.40 12.03 16.52
C ARG A 3 19.26 10.87 16.07
N ASP A 4 20.15 10.40 16.93
CA ASP A 4 20.84 9.13 16.72
C ASP A 4 19.83 8.01 16.94
N TYR A 5 19.51 7.31 15.85
CA TYR A 5 18.69 6.11 15.90
C TYR A 5 19.63 4.91 16.00
N HIS A 6 19.55 4.22 17.11
CA HIS A 6 20.24 2.94 17.29
C HIS A 6 19.27 1.79 17.05
N ALA A 7 19.77 0.69 16.51
CA ALA A 7 19.02 -0.55 16.47
C ALA A 7 18.66 -1.01 17.88
N ILE A 8 17.54 -1.70 18.04
CA ILE A 8 17.19 -2.34 19.31
C ILE A 8 18.26 -3.37 19.59
N GLU A 9 18.75 -3.42 20.83
CA GLU A 9 19.75 -4.38 21.26
C GLU A 9 19.28 -5.81 20.98
N GLY A 10 20.09 -6.58 20.22
CA GLY A 10 19.71 -7.92 19.76
C GLY A 10 18.89 -8.00 18.45
N ALA A 11 18.66 -6.85 17.77
CA ALA A 11 18.10 -6.90 16.42
C ALA A 11 19.06 -7.63 15.47
N PRO A 12 18.58 -8.58 14.64
CA PRO A 12 19.43 -9.25 13.66
C PRO A 12 19.98 -8.25 12.65
N ASP A 13 21.20 -8.45 12.22
CA ASP A 13 21.80 -7.68 11.12
C ASP A 13 21.00 -7.92 9.84
N GLY A 14 20.68 -6.82 9.13
CA GLY A 14 19.99 -6.88 7.85
C GLY A 14 20.99 -6.77 6.69
N ASP A 15 20.66 -7.41 5.59
CA ASP A 15 21.44 -7.30 4.35
C ASP A 15 21.14 -6.01 3.61
N LEU A 16 22.19 -5.35 3.12
CA LEU A 16 22.10 -4.16 2.29
C LEU A 16 22.78 -4.41 0.94
N SER A 17 22.06 -4.22 -0.15
CA SER A 17 22.60 -4.38 -1.51
C SER A 17 22.40 -3.16 -2.36
N PHE A 18 23.39 -2.86 -3.20
CA PHE A 18 23.42 -1.71 -4.10
C PHE A 18 23.40 -2.20 -5.54
N TRP A 19 22.44 -1.68 -6.32
CA TRP A 19 22.17 -2.11 -7.68
C TRP A 19 22.30 -0.92 -8.65
N PRO A 20 23.53 -0.59 -9.08
CA PRO A 20 23.72 0.35 -10.18
C PRO A 20 23.23 -0.28 -11.49
N VAL A 21 22.36 0.42 -12.21
CA VAL A 21 21.79 -0.05 -13.47
C VAL A 21 22.07 0.99 -14.55
N PRO A 22 22.30 0.60 -15.80
CA PRO A 22 22.46 1.53 -16.91
C PRO A 22 21.33 2.56 -17.00
N TYR A 23 21.55 3.63 -17.76
CA TYR A 23 20.63 4.76 -17.87
C TYR A 23 19.18 4.37 -18.12
N GLY A 24 18.26 4.99 -17.37
CA GLY A 24 16.82 4.95 -17.55
C GLY A 24 16.07 4.13 -16.49
N HIS A 25 14.86 4.58 -16.18
CA HIS A 25 13.98 3.89 -15.24
C HIS A 25 13.47 2.55 -15.77
N ASP A 26 13.32 2.40 -17.09
CA ASP A 26 12.86 1.14 -17.69
C ASP A 26 13.89 0.03 -17.48
N ASN A 27 15.18 0.32 -17.67
CA ASN A 27 16.27 -0.63 -17.38
C ASN A 27 16.30 -1.02 -15.89
N GLN A 28 16.06 -0.05 -15.00
CA GLN A 28 15.96 -0.32 -13.56
C GLN A 28 14.76 -1.21 -13.24
N ALA A 29 13.60 -0.99 -13.87
CA ALA A 29 12.40 -1.80 -13.69
C ALA A 29 12.62 -3.23 -14.21
N GLU A 30 13.27 -3.38 -15.36
CA GLU A 30 13.67 -4.67 -15.90
C GLU A 30 14.63 -5.41 -14.96
N ALA A 31 15.65 -4.72 -14.43
CA ALA A 31 16.58 -5.31 -13.47
C ALA A 31 15.85 -5.77 -12.18
N VAL A 32 14.85 -5.00 -11.70
CA VAL A 32 14.02 -5.42 -10.56
C VAL A 32 13.29 -6.71 -10.87
N ALA A 33 12.65 -6.82 -12.04
CA ALA A 33 11.82 -7.96 -12.41
C ALA A 33 12.65 -9.20 -12.80
N SER A 34 13.71 -9.01 -13.60
CA SER A 34 14.46 -10.12 -14.18
C SER A 34 15.65 -10.61 -13.33
N THR A 35 16.11 -9.81 -12.39
CA THR A 35 17.34 -10.10 -11.64
C THR A 35 17.15 -10.03 -10.12
N ILE A 36 16.63 -8.91 -9.60
CA ILE A 36 16.66 -8.67 -8.15
C ILE A 36 15.59 -9.52 -7.45
N ILE A 37 14.35 -9.53 -7.93
CA ILE A 37 13.29 -10.35 -7.34
C ILE A 37 13.60 -11.84 -7.45
N PRO A 38 14.01 -12.40 -8.61
CA PRO A 38 14.42 -13.79 -8.68
C PRO A 38 15.53 -14.15 -7.69
N LYS A 39 16.55 -13.30 -7.56
CA LYS A 39 17.63 -13.52 -6.59
C LYS A 39 17.14 -13.52 -5.14
N LEU A 40 16.21 -12.63 -4.77
CA LEU A 40 15.60 -12.64 -3.45
C LEU A 40 14.79 -13.93 -3.21
N VAL A 41 14.07 -14.42 -4.22
CA VAL A 41 13.35 -15.69 -4.13
C VAL A 41 14.32 -16.86 -3.98
N GLU A 42 15.44 -16.89 -4.70
CA GLU A 42 16.51 -17.88 -4.52
C GLU A 42 17.12 -17.84 -3.11
N GLN A 43 17.16 -16.68 -2.48
CA GLN A 43 17.58 -16.49 -1.08
C GLN A 43 16.52 -16.92 -0.06
N GLY A 44 15.34 -17.36 -0.52
CA GLY A 44 14.27 -17.89 0.34
C GLY A 44 13.20 -16.87 0.74
N PHE A 45 13.19 -15.66 0.14
CA PHE A 45 12.09 -14.72 0.37
C PHE A 45 10.86 -15.12 -0.46
N GLU A 46 9.71 -15.18 0.17
CA GLU A 46 8.43 -15.35 -0.53
C GLU A 46 8.03 -14.03 -1.24
N LEU A 47 7.38 -14.14 -2.39
CA LEU A 47 6.94 -12.95 -3.15
C LEU A 47 6.10 -11.97 -2.30
N GLY A 48 5.21 -12.49 -1.44
CA GLY A 48 4.39 -11.68 -0.54
C GLY A 48 5.17 -10.91 0.53
N GLN A 49 6.41 -11.31 0.79
CA GLN A 49 7.32 -10.66 1.74
C GLN A 49 8.22 -9.60 1.07
N ILE A 50 8.18 -9.50 -0.26
CA ILE A 50 8.98 -8.55 -1.05
C ILE A 50 8.13 -7.33 -1.37
N ALA A 51 8.68 -6.13 -1.14
CA ALA A 51 8.08 -4.88 -1.58
C ALA A 51 9.00 -4.08 -2.48
N VAL A 52 8.46 -3.52 -3.57
CA VAL A 52 9.12 -2.51 -4.38
C VAL A 52 8.54 -1.15 -4.02
N LEU A 53 9.37 -0.30 -3.44
CA LEU A 53 8.99 1.04 -2.99
C LEU A 53 9.57 2.10 -3.90
N TYR A 54 8.74 3.04 -4.30
CA TYR A 54 9.11 4.13 -5.20
C TYR A 54 8.48 5.46 -4.76
N ARG A 55 8.99 6.55 -5.32
CA ARG A 55 8.56 7.89 -4.92
C ARG A 55 7.21 8.30 -5.50
N ALA A 56 6.93 7.97 -6.74
CA ALA A 56 5.77 8.43 -7.50
C ALA A 56 5.11 7.28 -8.26
N ALA A 57 3.78 7.36 -8.46
CA ALA A 57 2.99 6.30 -9.07
C ALA A 57 3.45 5.93 -10.49
N TRP A 58 3.88 6.92 -11.31
CA TRP A 58 4.40 6.66 -12.64
C TRP A 58 5.66 5.78 -12.67
N LEU A 59 6.46 5.81 -11.61
CA LEU A 59 7.58 4.87 -11.43
C LEU A 59 7.06 3.46 -11.19
N GLY A 60 5.97 3.33 -10.43
CA GLY A 60 5.28 2.07 -10.20
C GLY A 60 4.68 1.48 -11.48
N ASP A 61 4.24 2.31 -12.43
CA ASP A 61 3.74 1.84 -13.73
C ASP A 61 4.82 1.09 -14.51
N LYS A 62 6.07 1.59 -14.47
CA LYS A 62 7.22 0.95 -15.13
C LYS A 62 7.56 -0.39 -14.48
N VAL A 63 7.61 -0.45 -13.15
CA VAL A 63 7.86 -1.71 -12.43
C VAL A 63 6.73 -2.71 -12.69
N ALA A 64 5.48 -2.26 -12.68
CA ALA A 64 4.33 -3.13 -12.95
C ALA A 64 4.39 -3.73 -14.37
N ALA A 65 4.78 -2.93 -15.38
CA ALA A 65 4.96 -3.40 -16.75
C ALA A 65 6.06 -4.48 -16.82
N ALA A 66 7.22 -4.22 -16.22
CA ALA A 66 8.33 -5.19 -16.21
C ALA A 66 7.99 -6.49 -15.48
N LEU A 67 7.27 -6.42 -14.34
CA LEU A 67 6.83 -7.61 -13.61
C LEU A 67 5.81 -8.41 -14.42
N LYS A 68 4.94 -7.75 -15.17
CA LYS A 68 3.98 -8.39 -16.06
C LYS A 68 4.67 -9.14 -17.19
N GLU A 69 5.66 -8.54 -17.83
CA GLU A 69 6.49 -9.17 -18.85
C GLU A 69 7.25 -10.39 -18.31
N ALA A 70 7.72 -10.31 -17.06
CA ALA A 70 8.40 -11.40 -16.36
C ALA A 70 7.44 -12.46 -15.77
N ALA A 71 6.12 -12.34 -15.97
CA ALA A 71 5.08 -13.19 -15.38
C ALA A 71 5.15 -13.28 -13.84
N ILE A 72 5.65 -12.24 -13.16
CA ILE A 72 5.69 -12.16 -11.72
C ILE A 72 4.40 -11.50 -11.23
N LEU A 73 3.69 -12.21 -10.36
CA LEU A 73 2.45 -11.69 -9.78
C LEU A 73 2.75 -10.55 -8.80
N PHE A 74 2.01 -9.48 -8.86
CA PHE A 74 2.16 -8.32 -7.98
C PHE A 74 0.82 -7.74 -7.55
N VAL A 75 0.87 -6.90 -6.54
CA VAL A 75 -0.24 -6.06 -6.11
C VAL A 75 0.24 -4.64 -5.92
N ARG A 76 -0.54 -3.67 -6.37
CA ARG A 76 -0.23 -2.25 -6.17
C ARG A 76 -1.07 -1.68 -5.06
N THR A 77 -0.40 -1.02 -4.11
CA THR A 77 -1.08 -0.32 -3.01
C THR A 77 -1.02 1.21 -3.13
N ASP A 78 -0.41 1.73 -4.16
CA ASP A 78 -0.24 3.16 -4.41
C ASP A 78 -1.27 3.72 -5.40
N THR A 79 -1.73 2.92 -6.32
CA THR A 79 -2.90 3.25 -7.16
C THR A 79 -4.19 3.08 -6.40
N ASN A 80 -4.03 2.70 -5.23
CA ASN A 80 -4.96 2.38 -4.30
C ASN A 80 -5.44 3.26 -3.40
N ALA A 81 -5.57 4.17 -3.84
CA ALA A 81 -6.96 4.43 -3.73
C ALA A 81 -7.51 3.91 -5.03
N LEU A 82 -8.19 2.81 -5.03
CA LEU A 82 -9.13 2.48 -6.08
C LEU A 82 -9.94 3.75 -6.42
N VAL A 83 -9.90 4.75 -5.52
CA VAL A 83 -10.45 6.11 -5.64
C VAL A 83 -9.66 7.10 -4.77
N LYS A 84 -9.84 8.38 -4.95
CA LYS A 84 -9.16 9.43 -4.17
C LYS A 84 -9.34 9.23 -2.66
N ARG A 85 -8.26 9.20 -1.90
CA ARG A 85 -8.24 9.02 -0.43
C ARG A 85 -9.01 10.10 0.37
N SER A 86 -9.50 11.14 -0.27
CA SER A 86 -10.42 12.13 0.33
C SER A 86 -11.82 11.58 0.58
N SER A 87 -12.24 10.54 -0.12
CA SER A 87 -13.56 9.94 0.06
C SER A 87 -13.69 9.26 1.43
N ARG A 88 -14.77 9.58 2.14
CA ARG A 88 -15.13 8.94 3.41
C ARG A 88 -15.64 7.53 3.17
N LEU A 89 -16.41 7.33 2.11
CA LEU A 89 -16.94 6.02 1.73
C LEU A 89 -15.82 5.05 1.39
N ALA A 90 -14.83 5.47 0.58
CA ALA A 90 -13.69 4.62 0.25
C ALA A 90 -12.94 4.15 1.49
N ARG A 91 -12.66 5.08 2.42
CA ARG A 91 -12.00 4.73 3.70
C ARG A 91 -12.82 3.77 4.55
N PHE A 92 -14.13 3.98 4.61
CA PHE A 92 -15.04 3.09 5.31
C PHE A 92 -15.00 1.67 4.71
N ILE A 93 -15.09 1.55 3.38
CA ILE A 93 -15.02 0.27 2.66
C ILE A 93 -13.67 -0.43 2.90
N GLU A 94 -12.53 0.31 2.84
CA GLU A 94 -11.21 -0.23 3.17
C GLU A 94 -11.11 -0.72 4.62
N GLU A 95 -11.70 0.01 5.57
CA GLU A 95 -11.72 -0.40 6.98
C GLU A 95 -12.62 -1.63 7.21
N CYS A 96 -13.74 -1.74 6.50
CA CYS A 96 -14.57 -2.96 6.49
C CYS A 96 -13.78 -4.16 5.96
N ALA A 97 -13.07 -4.00 4.84
CA ALA A 97 -12.20 -5.05 4.30
C ALA A 97 -11.13 -5.47 5.31
N ARG A 98 -10.51 -4.50 6.00
CA ARG A 98 -9.51 -4.78 7.04
C ARG A 98 -10.12 -5.56 8.21
N TRP A 99 -11.34 -5.22 8.60
CA TRP A 99 -12.05 -5.91 9.68
C TRP A 99 -12.32 -7.38 9.31
N VAL A 100 -12.91 -7.64 8.14
CA VAL A 100 -13.28 -9.01 7.72
C VAL A 100 -12.08 -9.91 7.40
N THR A 101 -10.95 -9.33 7.01
CA THR A 101 -9.71 -10.08 6.73
C THR A 101 -8.87 -10.37 7.97
N GLY A 102 -9.40 -10.14 9.17
CA GLY A 102 -8.80 -10.52 10.45
C GLY A 102 -8.70 -9.39 11.48
N GLY A 103 -9.00 -8.14 11.13
CA GLY A 103 -9.01 -7.01 12.08
C GLY A 103 -10.03 -7.19 13.21
N TRP A 104 -11.08 -7.97 13.00
CA TRP A 104 -12.07 -8.30 14.03
C TRP A 104 -11.46 -8.99 15.26
N ARG A 105 -10.37 -9.76 15.09
CA ARG A 105 -9.67 -10.45 16.19
C ARG A 105 -8.86 -9.50 17.07
N SER A 106 -8.29 -8.47 16.48
CA SER A 106 -7.45 -7.46 17.18
C SER A 106 -8.23 -6.19 17.52
N ALA A 107 -9.52 -6.11 17.12
CA ALA A 107 -10.33 -4.89 17.16
C ALA A 107 -9.67 -3.70 16.41
N GLU A 108 -8.99 -3.97 15.28
CA GLU A 108 -8.33 -2.98 14.43
C GLU A 108 -8.81 -3.09 12.96
N PRO A 109 -9.79 -2.26 12.57
CA PRO A 109 -10.48 -1.23 13.35
C PRO A 109 -11.52 -1.81 14.34
N PRO A 110 -11.84 -1.11 15.45
CA PRO A 110 -12.93 -1.53 16.33
C PRO A 110 -14.28 -1.36 15.62
N TYR A 111 -15.21 -2.30 15.86
CA TYR A 111 -16.53 -2.26 15.23
C TYR A 111 -17.28 -0.94 15.47
N ALA A 112 -17.19 -0.39 16.69
CA ALA A 112 -17.82 0.89 17.03
C ALA A 112 -17.38 2.04 16.11
N ARG A 113 -16.14 2.00 15.61
CA ARG A 113 -15.63 2.98 14.64
C ARG A 113 -16.27 2.80 13.28
N LEU A 114 -16.42 1.56 12.81
CA LEU A 114 -17.11 1.26 11.55
C LEU A 114 -18.57 1.69 11.61
N LEU A 115 -19.26 1.39 12.71
CA LEU A 115 -20.64 1.82 12.90
C LEU A 115 -20.77 3.36 12.92
N SER A 116 -19.91 4.06 13.65
CA SER A 116 -19.89 5.52 13.67
C SER A 116 -19.64 6.15 12.29
N GLN A 117 -18.79 5.55 11.47
CA GLN A 117 -18.56 5.98 10.09
C GLN A 117 -19.79 5.74 9.22
N ALA A 118 -20.41 4.55 9.30
CA ALA A 118 -21.64 4.21 8.60
C ALA A 118 -22.78 5.17 8.97
N MET A 119 -22.98 5.44 10.25
CA MET A 119 -23.96 6.40 10.77
C MET A 119 -23.73 7.80 10.18
N THR A 120 -22.46 8.25 10.14
CA THR A 120 -22.10 9.54 9.57
C THR A 120 -22.36 9.60 8.06
N LEU A 121 -22.10 8.51 7.33
CA LEU A 121 -22.35 8.42 5.89
C LEU A 121 -23.84 8.46 5.56
N VAL A 122 -24.66 7.74 6.32
CA VAL A 122 -26.10 7.58 6.01
C VAL A 122 -26.93 8.73 6.61
N TYR A 123 -26.77 9.01 7.89
CA TYR A 123 -27.64 9.94 8.62
C TYR A 123 -26.99 11.28 8.97
N GLY A 124 -25.66 11.39 8.79
CA GLY A 124 -24.92 12.56 9.23
C GLY A 124 -24.72 12.57 10.74
N ARG A 125 -25.14 13.66 11.42
CA ARG A 125 -24.94 13.84 12.88
C ARG A 125 -26.11 13.43 13.74
N HIS A 126 -27.26 13.15 13.16
CA HIS A 126 -28.51 12.93 13.89
C HIS A 126 -29.21 11.68 13.39
N ALA A 127 -29.06 10.60 14.12
CA ALA A 127 -29.82 9.36 13.96
C ALA A 127 -30.58 9.06 15.24
N SER A 128 -31.72 8.40 15.12
CA SER A 128 -32.45 7.84 16.24
C SER A 128 -31.82 6.50 16.68
N GLU A 129 -32.14 6.06 17.89
CA GLU A 129 -31.68 4.76 18.40
C GLU A 129 -32.14 3.59 17.51
N LEU A 130 -33.34 3.66 16.94
CA LEU A 130 -33.86 2.63 16.04
C LEU A 130 -33.05 2.58 14.73
N GLU A 131 -32.75 3.74 14.12
CA GLU A 131 -31.92 3.83 12.91
C GLU A 131 -30.50 3.31 13.16
N GLU A 132 -29.93 3.57 14.33
CA GLU A 132 -28.63 3.02 14.72
C GLU A 132 -28.67 1.50 14.86
N GLN A 133 -29.70 0.95 15.50
CA GLN A 133 -29.88 -0.50 15.65
C GLN A 133 -30.06 -1.20 14.30
N GLU A 134 -30.87 -0.66 13.40
CA GLU A 134 -31.10 -1.21 12.07
C GLU A 134 -29.81 -1.18 11.22
N LEU A 135 -29.11 -0.05 11.22
CA LEU A 135 -27.85 0.08 10.49
C LEU A 135 -26.77 -0.84 11.05
N SER A 136 -26.68 -0.94 12.38
CA SER A 136 -25.78 -1.87 13.07
C SER A 136 -26.06 -3.32 12.70
N ALA A 137 -27.33 -3.73 12.68
CA ALA A 137 -27.71 -5.09 12.30
C ALA A 137 -27.33 -5.41 10.85
N GLN A 138 -27.57 -4.49 9.91
CA GLN A 138 -27.20 -4.64 8.50
C GLN A 138 -25.68 -4.73 8.34
N LEU A 139 -24.93 -3.79 8.92
CA LEU A 139 -23.48 -3.76 8.85
C LEU A 139 -22.86 -5.03 9.46
N MET A 140 -23.27 -5.41 10.66
CA MET A 140 -22.74 -6.61 11.33
C MET A 140 -23.09 -7.88 10.56
N GLY A 141 -24.31 -7.97 10.03
CA GLY A 141 -24.75 -9.09 9.18
C GLY A 141 -23.85 -9.25 7.96
N PHE A 142 -23.60 -8.16 7.22
CA PHE A 142 -22.71 -8.14 6.06
C PHE A 142 -21.27 -8.54 6.44
N LEU A 143 -20.70 -7.90 7.47
CA LEU A 143 -19.33 -8.16 7.90
C LEU A 143 -19.15 -9.61 8.34
N SER A 144 -20.09 -10.15 9.11
CA SER A 144 -20.07 -11.55 9.57
C SER A 144 -20.16 -12.54 8.40
N ALA A 145 -21.02 -12.27 7.42
CA ALA A 145 -21.17 -13.09 6.22
C ALA A 145 -19.96 -13.01 5.29
N SER A 146 -19.11 -12.02 5.46
CA SER A 146 -17.86 -11.84 4.68
C SER A 146 -16.65 -12.52 5.32
N LEU A 147 -16.77 -13.06 6.53
CA LEU A 147 -15.64 -13.71 7.21
C LEU A 147 -15.26 -15.03 6.54
N GLY A 148 -13.98 -15.15 6.15
CA GLY A 148 -13.41 -16.41 5.66
C GLY A 148 -13.92 -16.85 4.28
N THR A 149 -14.60 -15.98 3.52
CA THR A 149 -15.15 -16.33 2.19
C THR A 149 -14.09 -16.56 1.13
N GLY A 150 -12.88 -15.99 1.29
CA GLY A 150 -11.83 -16.05 0.28
C GLY A 150 -12.14 -15.27 -1.00
N GLU A 151 -13.15 -14.40 -0.97
CA GLU A 151 -13.56 -13.60 -2.13
C GLU A 151 -12.46 -12.67 -2.61
N THR A 152 -12.45 -12.41 -3.93
CA THR A 152 -11.63 -11.35 -4.50
C THR A 152 -12.21 -9.99 -4.14
N THR A 153 -11.38 -8.95 -4.21
CA THR A 153 -11.81 -7.56 -3.93
C THR A 153 -12.97 -7.15 -4.84
N HIS A 154 -12.92 -7.51 -6.12
CA HIS A 154 -13.96 -7.20 -7.09
C HIS A 154 -15.32 -7.80 -6.69
N VAL A 155 -15.35 -9.11 -6.41
CA VAL A 155 -16.57 -9.81 -6.00
C VAL A 155 -17.11 -9.24 -4.69
N TRP A 156 -16.24 -8.99 -3.73
CA TRP A 156 -16.62 -8.43 -2.43
C TRP A 156 -17.17 -7.00 -2.56
N LEU A 157 -16.57 -6.14 -3.41
CA LEU A 157 -17.07 -4.78 -3.66
C LEU A 157 -18.46 -4.79 -4.31
N HIS A 158 -18.74 -5.72 -5.22
CA HIS A 158 -20.10 -5.91 -5.75
C HIS A 158 -21.11 -6.28 -4.65
N ARG A 159 -20.71 -7.08 -3.67
CA ARG A 159 -21.55 -7.38 -2.51
C ARG A 159 -21.75 -6.15 -1.63
N VAL A 160 -20.68 -5.38 -1.34
CA VAL A 160 -20.77 -4.09 -0.63
C VAL A 160 -21.77 -3.16 -1.32
N ALA A 161 -21.66 -3.00 -2.64
CA ALA A 161 -22.57 -2.16 -3.42
C ALA A 161 -24.04 -2.62 -3.26
N ARG A 162 -24.28 -3.92 -3.43
CA ARG A 162 -25.65 -4.49 -3.40
C ARG A 162 -26.25 -4.51 -2.01
N GLU A 163 -25.48 -4.93 -1.00
CA GLU A 163 -26.01 -5.27 0.34
C GLU A 163 -25.95 -4.09 1.33
N LEU A 164 -25.03 -3.14 1.11
CA LEU A 164 -24.88 -1.96 1.97
C LEU A 164 -25.18 -0.65 1.21
N ILE A 165 -24.45 -0.39 0.13
CA ILE A 165 -24.45 0.95 -0.49
C ILE A 165 -25.81 1.26 -1.15
N THR A 166 -26.37 0.34 -1.91
CA THR A 166 -27.66 0.54 -2.58
C THR A 166 -28.80 0.79 -1.58
N PRO A 167 -28.99 -0.02 -0.52
CA PRO A 167 -29.99 0.28 0.52
C PRO A 167 -29.72 1.61 1.25
N TRP A 168 -28.47 1.88 1.60
CA TRP A 168 -28.11 3.08 2.35
C TRP A 168 -28.30 4.37 1.54
N ARG A 169 -28.01 4.33 0.23
CA ARG A 169 -28.25 5.47 -0.68
C ARG A 169 -29.71 5.88 -0.70
N MET A 170 -30.64 4.94 -0.57
CA MET A 170 -32.08 5.21 -0.59
C MET A 170 -32.56 5.96 0.68
N ILE A 171 -31.91 5.77 1.81
CA ILE A 171 -32.28 6.37 3.10
C ILE A 171 -31.34 7.50 3.53
N ALA A 172 -30.24 7.70 2.80
CA ALA A 172 -29.22 8.67 3.18
C ALA A 172 -29.75 10.11 3.15
N ARG A 173 -29.38 10.86 4.20
CA ARG A 173 -29.72 12.30 4.32
C ARG A 173 -28.62 13.20 3.78
N ASN A 174 -27.50 12.64 3.32
CA ASN A 174 -26.34 13.36 2.79
C ASN A 174 -26.19 13.23 1.27
N SER A 175 -25.42 14.15 0.68
CA SER A 175 -25.33 14.37 -0.77
C SER A 175 -24.83 13.16 -1.57
N GLU A 176 -25.37 13.04 -2.78
CA GLU A 176 -25.18 11.96 -3.76
C GLU A 176 -23.73 11.71 -4.20
N GLN A 177 -22.83 12.67 -4.06
CA GLN A 177 -21.49 12.65 -4.66
C GLN A 177 -20.51 11.59 -4.10
N GLU A 178 -20.74 11.08 -2.89
CA GLU A 178 -19.85 10.03 -2.33
C GLU A 178 -20.25 8.61 -2.70
N TRP A 179 -21.50 8.36 -3.09
CA TRP A 179 -22.00 7.01 -3.33
C TRP A 179 -21.44 6.38 -4.63
N ASP A 180 -21.17 7.20 -5.65
CA ASP A 180 -20.60 6.77 -6.93
C ASP A 180 -19.15 6.26 -6.81
N VAL A 181 -18.50 6.58 -5.70
CA VAL A 181 -17.15 6.09 -5.39
C VAL A 181 -17.08 4.55 -5.32
N CYS A 182 -18.14 3.89 -4.87
CA CYS A 182 -18.16 2.43 -4.84
C CYS A 182 -18.14 1.83 -6.25
N ASP A 183 -18.84 2.45 -7.20
CA ASP A 183 -18.88 2.02 -8.60
C ASP A 183 -17.51 2.26 -9.27
N GLU A 184 -16.84 3.38 -8.94
CA GLU A 184 -15.46 3.66 -9.36
C GLU A 184 -14.48 2.60 -8.82
N MET A 185 -14.61 2.22 -7.53
CA MET A 185 -13.80 1.16 -6.93
C MET A 185 -14.00 -0.18 -7.64
N ILE A 186 -15.23 -0.56 -7.94
CA ILE A 186 -15.56 -1.78 -8.69
C ILE A 186 -14.91 -1.76 -10.07
N SER A 187 -15.07 -0.66 -10.80
CA SER A 187 -14.49 -0.49 -12.15
C SER A 187 -12.95 -0.59 -12.13
N ASN A 188 -12.31 -0.12 -11.06
CA ASN A 188 -10.86 -0.16 -10.90
C ASN A 188 -10.34 -1.51 -10.42
N THR A 189 -11.20 -2.44 -10.02
CA THR A 189 -10.87 -3.82 -9.64
C THR A 189 -11.34 -4.87 -10.64
N ASP A 190 -11.86 -4.47 -11.81
CA ASP A 190 -12.35 -5.36 -12.83
C ASP A 190 -11.26 -6.38 -13.25
N PRO A 191 -11.50 -7.70 -13.10
CA PRO A 191 -10.54 -8.74 -13.47
C PRO A 191 -10.08 -8.68 -14.93
N ALA A 192 -10.94 -8.18 -15.85
CA ALA A 192 -10.56 -7.95 -17.24
C ALA A 192 -9.43 -6.94 -17.43
N ARG A 193 -9.13 -6.15 -16.39
CA ARG A 193 -8.02 -5.18 -16.33
C ARG A 193 -6.79 -5.70 -15.56
N ASP A 194 -6.65 -7.00 -15.36
CA ASP A 194 -5.52 -7.67 -14.70
C ASP A 194 -5.49 -7.69 -13.17
N LEU A 195 -6.58 -7.44 -12.50
CA LEU A 195 -6.53 -7.32 -11.04
C LEU A 195 -7.50 -8.26 -10.33
N ASP A 196 -7.25 -9.56 -10.38
CA ASP A 196 -7.83 -10.50 -9.43
C ASP A 196 -7.19 -10.28 -8.04
N MET A 197 -7.51 -9.13 -7.43
CA MET A 197 -6.92 -8.70 -6.16
C MET A 197 -7.58 -9.44 -5.00
N PRO A 198 -6.83 -10.22 -4.21
CA PRO A 198 -7.37 -10.79 -2.98
C PRO A 198 -7.85 -9.70 -2.01
N LEU A 199 -8.96 -9.93 -1.31
CA LEU A 199 -9.51 -8.96 -0.37
C LEU A 199 -8.52 -8.58 0.75
N ALA A 200 -7.67 -9.51 1.16
CA ALA A 200 -6.61 -9.24 2.12
C ALA A 200 -5.60 -8.18 1.64
N HIS A 201 -5.36 -8.09 0.33
CA HIS A 201 -4.48 -7.05 -0.24
C HIS A 201 -5.12 -5.69 -0.22
N PHE A 202 -6.38 -5.60 -0.62
CA PHE A 202 -7.16 -4.38 -0.53
C PHE A 202 -7.21 -3.86 0.93
N ALA A 203 -7.32 -4.78 1.89
CA ALA A 203 -7.25 -4.51 3.32
C ALA A 203 -5.83 -4.10 3.83
N GLY A 204 -4.82 -4.12 2.97
CA GLY A 204 -3.43 -3.84 3.34
C GLY A 204 -2.72 -5.00 4.05
N ARG A 205 -3.26 -6.22 3.95
CA ARG A 205 -2.66 -7.45 4.48
C ARG A 205 -2.08 -8.25 3.33
N THR A 206 -0.77 -8.26 3.23
CA THR A 206 -0.06 -8.84 2.07
C THR A 206 0.69 -10.12 2.40
N GLU A 207 0.74 -10.54 3.65
CA GLU A 207 1.44 -11.75 4.06
C GLU A 207 0.80 -13.00 3.44
N GLY A 208 1.62 -13.84 2.83
CA GLY A 208 1.19 -15.11 2.24
C GLY A 208 0.47 -15.05 0.90
N SER A 209 0.49 -13.89 0.22
CA SER A 209 -0.27 -13.70 -1.02
C SER A 209 0.37 -14.24 -2.29
N GLY A 210 1.63 -14.67 -2.24
CA GLY A 210 2.38 -15.09 -3.45
C GLY A 210 2.55 -13.96 -4.49
N ARG A 211 2.48 -12.69 -4.09
CA ARG A 211 2.53 -11.52 -4.97
C ARG A 211 3.47 -10.45 -4.42
N VAL A 212 4.29 -9.86 -5.28
CA VAL A 212 5.15 -8.73 -4.92
C VAL A 212 4.33 -7.49 -4.61
N ASN A 213 4.73 -6.75 -3.58
CA ASN A 213 4.04 -5.54 -3.16
C ASN A 213 4.64 -4.31 -3.85
N LEU A 214 3.85 -3.60 -4.65
CA LEU A 214 4.21 -2.31 -5.23
C LEU A 214 3.57 -1.18 -4.44
N SER A 215 4.36 -0.20 -3.97
CA SER A 215 3.84 0.90 -3.17
C SER A 215 4.67 2.17 -3.31
N THR A 216 4.02 3.33 -3.18
CA THR A 216 4.81 4.54 -2.94
C THR A 216 5.39 4.53 -1.53
N LEU A 217 6.51 5.23 -1.34
CA LEU A 217 7.10 5.45 -0.02
C LEU A 217 6.12 6.04 1.00
N HIS A 218 5.17 6.89 0.54
CA HIS A 218 4.12 7.43 1.39
C HIS A 218 3.10 6.38 1.84
N SER A 219 2.70 5.51 0.91
CA SER A 219 1.71 4.45 1.18
C SER A 219 2.29 3.30 2.00
N ALA A 220 3.60 3.14 2.00
CA ALA A 220 4.31 2.13 2.78
C ALA A 220 4.44 2.48 4.28
N LYS A 221 4.04 3.71 4.70
CA LYS A 221 4.14 4.12 6.10
C LYS A 221 3.28 3.21 6.99
N GLY A 222 3.90 2.64 8.04
CA GLY A 222 3.23 1.73 8.98
C GLY A 222 3.20 0.26 8.53
N ARG A 223 3.78 -0.06 7.36
CA ARG A 223 3.95 -1.43 6.88
C ARG A 223 5.43 -1.81 6.95
N GLU A 224 5.71 -3.10 7.08
CA GLU A 224 7.07 -3.65 7.07
C GLU A 224 7.09 -4.91 6.22
N PHE A 225 8.24 -5.18 5.58
CA PHE A 225 8.44 -6.30 4.68
C PHE A 225 9.78 -6.96 4.98
N ASP A 226 9.89 -8.26 4.72
CA ASP A 226 11.15 -8.95 4.94
C ASP A 226 12.24 -8.45 3.97
N ALA A 227 11.88 -8.22 2.70
CA ALA A 227 12.77 -7.61 1.72
C ALA A 227 12.13 -6.36 1.10
N VAL A 228 12.89 -5.28 0.99
CA VAL A 228 12.48 -4.02 0.35
C VAL A 228 13.44 -3.70 -0.79
N ILE A 229 12.87 -3.39 -1.95
CA ILE A 229 13.58 -2.86 -3.10
C ILE A 229 13.17 -1.39 -3.24
N MET A 230 14.06 -0.46 -2.94
CA MET A 230 13.85 0.96 -3.21
C MET A 230 14.26 1.27 -4.64
N TYR A 231 13.26 1.49 -5.48
CA TYR A 231 13.41 1.68 -6.92
C TYR A 231 13.45 3.18 -7.29
N GLY A 232 14.34 3.53 -8.22
CA GLY A 232 14.46 4.91 -8.71
C GLY A 232 15.06 5.86 -7.68
N VAL A 233 16.04 5.39 -6.88
CA VAL A 233 16.72 6.26 -5.91
C VAL A 233 17.86 7.04 -6.57
N ASN A 234 17.53 7.74 -7.66
CA ASN A 234 18.45 8.54 -8.47
C ASN A 234 18.61 9.96 -7.90
N ALA A 235 19.68 10.64 -8.25
CA ALA A 235 19.97 12.02 -7.85
C ALA A 235 18.95 13.05 -8.37
N SER A 236 18.25 12.72 -9.48
CA SER A 236 17.19 13.54 -10.07
C SER A 236 15.84 13.34 -9.39
N ASP A 237 15.61 12.16 -8.79
CA ASP A 237 14.32 11.75 -8.28
C ASP A 237 14.24 11.87 -6.76
N MET A 238 15.36 11.67 -6.08
CA MET A 238 15.39 11.65 -4.62
C MET A 238 16.72 12.18 -4.05
N PRO A 239 16.81 13.47 -3.70
CA PRO A 239 15.76 14.49 -3.77
C PRO A 239 15.53 15.01 -5.18
N SER A 240 14.26 15.26 -5.54
CA SER A 240 13.90 15.88 -6.82
C SER A 240 14.23 17.37 -6.84
N THR A 241 14.17 17.98 -8.01
CA THR A 241 14.34 19.44 -8.16
C THR A 241 13.37 20.22 -7.27
N ARG A 242 12.12 19.75 -7.15
CA ARG A 242 11.11 20.36 -6.26
C ARG A 242 11.50 20.27 -4.78
N ASP A 243 12.12 19.17 -4.34
CA ASP A 243 12.54 19.03 -2.95
C ASP A 243 13.69 19.96 -2.61
N LYS A 244 14.55 20.25 -3.58
CA LYS A 244 15.69 21.17 -3.44
C LYS A 244 15.26 22.64 -3.39
N SER A 245 13.97 22.96 -3.65
CA SER A 245 13.47 24.34 -3.68
C SER A 245 13.40 25.00 -2.29
N SER A 246 13.35 24.22 -1.21
CA SER A 246 13.37 24.75 0.16
C SER A 246 14.01 23.77 1.15
N PRO A 247 14.61 24.28 2.25
CA PRO A 247 15.12 23.42 3.31
C PRO A 247 14.05 22.51 3.96
N GLY A 248 12.80 22.97 3.99
CA GLY A 248 11.65 22.21 4.50
C GLY A 248 11.34 21.00 3.61
N SER A 249 11.21 21.23 2.29
CA SER A 249 10.96 20.19 1.30
C SER A 249 12.09 19.14 1.26
N LEU A 250 13.34 19.61 1.39
CA LEU A 250 14.50 18.71 1.41
C LEU A 250 14.49 17.80 2.65
N ARG A 251 14.15 18.34 3.84
CA ARG A 251 13.98 17.55 5.07
C ARG A 251 12.88 16.54 4.95
N GLU A 252 11.74 16.90 4.33
CA GLU A 252 10.63 15.97 4.12
C GLU A 252 11.01 14.85 3.15
N ALA A 253 11.70 15.16 2.06
CA ALA A 253 12.21 14.15 1.13
C ALA A 253 13.20 13.18 1.81
N ARG A 254 14.06 13.69 2.71
CA ARG A 254 14.98 12.86 3.50
C ARG A 254 14.23 11.94 4.47
N ARG A 255 13.18 12.46 5.13
CA ARG A 255 12.31 11.64 5.99
C ARG A 255 11.63 10.53 5.19
N LEU A 256 11.17 10.84 3.99
CA LEU A 256 10.54 9.87 3.11
C LEU A 256 11.52 8.76 2.67
N PHE A 257 12.77 9.12 2.34
CA PHE A 257 13.82 8.15 2.07
C PHE A 257 14.06 7.25 3.28
N TYR A 258 14.18 7.84 4.47
CA TYR A 258 14.33 7.11 5.73
C TYR A 258 13.14 6.16 5.99
N VAL A 259 11.90 6.60 5.71
CA VAL A 259 10.72 5.72 5.80
C VAL A 259 10.92 4.49 4.93
N GLY A 260 11.38 4.62 3.68
CA GLY A 260 11.65 3.48 2.81
C GLY A 260 12.68 2.52 3.38
N VAL A 261 13.80 3.04 3.85
CA VAL A 261 14.88 2.25 4.46
C VAL A 261 14.38 1.43 5.67
N THR A 262 13.58 2.06 6.52
CA THR A 262 13.05 1.42 7.75
C THR A 262 11.86 0.47 7.50
N ARG A 263 11.45 0.23 6.25
CA ARG A 263 10.40 -0.76 5.93
C ARG A 263 10.96 -2.17 5.78
N SER A 264 12.25 -2.30 5.64
CA SER A 264 12.94 -3.58 5.51
C SER A 264 13.22 -4.19 6.88
N LYS A 265 12.89 -5.48 7.04
CA LYS A 265 13.22 -6.27 8.23
C LYS A 265 14.54 -7.02 8.07
N LYS A 266 14.83 -7.54 6.87
CA LYS A 266 15.96 -8.45 6.63
C LYS A 266 16.84 -8.01 5.48
N HIS A 267 16.27 -7.54 4.35
CA HIS A 267 17.05 -7.21 3.16
C HIS A 267 16.59 -5.89 2.54
N LEU A 268 17.50 -4.96 2.32
CA LEU A 268 17.28 -3.70 1.60
C LEU A 268 18.10 -3.67 0.32
N ALA A 269 17.44 -3.57 -0.83
CA ALA A 269 18.06 -3.35 -2.14
C ALA A 269 17.81 -1.91 -2.60
N LEU A 270 18.85 -1.20 -2.99
CA LEU A 270 18.79 0.17 -3.51
C LEU A 270 19.09 0.16 -5.00
N VAL A 271 18.08 0.49 -5.84
CA VAL A 271 18.18 0.47 -7.30
C VAL A 271 18.26 1.87 -7.85
N TYR A 272 19.33 2.18 -8.54
CA TYR A 272 19.63 3.52 -9.04
C TYR A 272 20.38 3.48 -10.37
N GLN A 273 20.35 4.61 -11.07
CA GLN A 273 21.13 4.78 -12.30
C GLN A 273 22.63 4.87 -11.96
N GLU A 274 23.42 4.10 -12.68
CA GLU A 274 24.87 4.10 -12.56
C GLU A 274 25.43 5.53 -12.69
N HIS A 275 26.34 5.92 -11.78
CA HIS A 275 26.92 7.26 -11.64
C HIS A 275 25.94 8.40 -11.30
N HIS A 276 24.62 8.10 -11.09
CA HIS A 276 23.59 9.08 -10.77
C HIS A 276 22.75 8.70 -9.56
N HIS A 277 23.35 8.05 -8.56
CA HIS A 277 22.69 7.68 -7.31
C HIS A 277 22.29 8.92 -6.49
N SER A 278 21.24 8.77 -5.67
CA SER A 278 20.89 9.74 -4.64
C SER A 278 22.08 9.99 -3.68
N PRO A 279 22.29 11.23 -3.21
CA PRO A 279 23.29 11.50 -2.18
C PRO A 279 23.08 10.68 -0.91
N TRP A 280 21.83 10.30 -0.59
CA TRP A 280 21.51 9.48 0.56
C TRP A 280 21.85 7.99 0.36
N VAL A 281 21.86 7.50 -0.87
CA VAL A 281 22.40 6.18 -1.21
C VAL A 281 23.91 6.16 -0.94
N PHE A 282 24.61 7.21 -1.31
CA PHE A 282 26.05 7.34 -1.05
C PHE A 282 26.35 7.40 0.45
N GLU A 283 25.56 8.14 1.24
CA GLU A 283 25.70 8.17 2.69
C GLU A 283 25.54 6.76 3.30
N LEU A 284 24.57 5.97 2.84
CA LEU A 284 24.40 4.59 3.30
C LEU A 284 25.55 3.69 2.87
N TYR A 285 26.03 3.83 1.63
CA TYR A 285 27.18 3.08 1.15
C TYR A 285 28.43 3.33 2.00
N GLN A 286 28.74 4.60 2.29
CA GLN A 286 29.88 4.94 3.14
C GLN A 286 29.78 4.33 4.55
N ARG A 287 28.59 4.35 5.13
CA ARG A 287 28.36 3.77 6.48
C ARG A 287 28.49 2.24 6.46
N SER A 288 28.02 1.56 5.40
CA SER A 288 28.14 0.10 5.28
C SER A 288 29.59 -0.38 5.11
N GLN A 289 30.52 0.49 4.74
CA GLN A 289 31.96 0.15 4.65
C GLN A 289 32.71 0.39 5.97
N GLN A 290 32.07 1.02 6.95
CA GLN A 290 32.69 1.35 8.26
C GLN A 290 32.33 0.33 9.37
N ASN A 291 31.34 -0.51 9.10
CA ASN A 291 30.93 -1.63 9.97
C ASN A 291 31.45 -2.97 9.40
#